data_7103a9f9ce4ca3542d0dd6582e87d1f1
#
_entry.id   7103a9f9ce4ca3542d0dd6582e87d1f1
#
_cell.length_a   1.000
_cell.length_b   1.000
_cell.length_c   1.000
_cell.angle_alpha   90.00
_cell.angle_beta   90.00
_cell.angle_gamma   90.00
#
_symmetry.space_group_name_H-M   'P 1'
#
loop_
_entity.id
_entity.type
_entity.pdbx_description
1 polymer ?
#
loop_
_entity_poly.entity_id
_entity_poly.type
_entity_poly.pdbx_seq_one_letter_code
_entity_poly.pdbx_strand_id
1 'polypeptide(L)'
;QELGQKQTVLSNLQSEYEELCISMTEKDHLQEELDALSMAGETIQSLSVQMQSRIGDRLKQQMSKTLSSLTNGRYLQVNMDENLRIGLHTADEYVPLEQVSRGTIEQAYFALRMAAMDVLCGEEELPVILDESFAFYDENRLKETLKWLAENRTQVLLFTCQKREEEALSEMGIPYRKIVL
;
A
#
# COMPACT_ATOMS: atom_id res chain seq x y z
N GLN A 1 -34.65 -21.19 -71.77
CA GLN A 1 -34.82 -21.60 -70.35
C GLN A 1 -33.49 -21.69 -69.61
N GLU A 2 -32.44 -22.25 -70.21
CA GLU A 2 -31.12 -22.45 -69.55
C GLU A 2 -30.36 -21.14 -69.26
N LEU A 3 -30.52 -20.11 -70.11
CA LEU A 3 -29.92 -18.79 -69.96
C LEU A 3 -30.51 -18.02 -68.76
N GLY A 4 -31.80 -18.12 -68.53
CA GLY A 4 -32.52 -17.48 -67.44
C GLY A 4 -32.12 -18.12 -66.05
N GLN A 5 -31.94 -19.46 -66.01
CA GLN A 5 -31.49 -20.15 -64.80
C GLN A 5 -30.07 -19.76 -64.46
N LYS A 6 -29.16 -19.65 -65.41
CA LYS A 6 -27.77 -19.21 -65.17
C LYS A 6 -27.71 -17.76 -64.73
N GLN A 7 -28.54 -16.88 -65.21
CA GLN A 7 -28.63 -15.49 -64.70
C GLN A 7 -29.11 -15.39 -63.28
N THR A 8 -30.09 -16.20 -62.88
CA THR A 8 -30.57 -16.25 -61.49
C THR A 8 -29.51 -16.77 -60.55
N VAL A 9 -28.78 -17.83 -60.92
CA VAL A 9 -27.68 -18.37 -60.14
C VAL A 9 -26.55 -17.34 -59.98
N LEU A 10 -26.22 -16.62 -61.06
CA LEU A 10 -25.20 -15.59 -61.03
C LEU A 10 -25.58 -14.42 -60.08
N SER A 11 -26.84 -13.98 -60.12
CA SER A 11 -27.36 -12.95 -59.24
C SER A 11 -27.32 -13.37 -57.77
N ASN A 12 -27.69 -14.62 -57.46
CA ASN A 12 -27.64 -15.14 -56.09
C ASN A 12 -26.19 -15.23 -55.56
N LEU A 13 -25.25 -15.71 -56.38
CA LEU A 13 -23.85 -15.77 -56.05
C LEU A 13 -23.24 -14.38 -55.83
N GLN A 14 -23.65 -13.39 -56.62
CA GLN A 14 -23.21 -12.01 -56.39
C GLN A 14 -23.73 -11.45 -55.06
N SER A 15 -25.00 -11.72 -54.73
CA SER A 15 -25.59 -11.29 -53.46
C SER A 15 -24.90 -11.95 -52.25
N GLU A 16 -24.64 -13.27 -52.33
CA GLU A 16 -23.87 -13.99 -51.28
C GLU A 16 -22.45 -13.46 -51.13
N TYR A 17 -21.81 -13.13 -52.25
CA TYR A 17 -20.45 -12.57 -52.19
C TYR A 17 -20.42 -11.19 -51.51
N GLU A 18 -21.41 -10.32 -51.81
CA GLU A 18 -21.54 -9.00 -51.20
C GLU A 18 -21.80 -9.12 -49.66
N GLU A 19 -22.70 -10.02 -49.26
CA GLU A 19 -22.96 -10.31 -47.85
C GLU A 19 -21.70 -10.82 -47.11
N LEU A 20 -20.94 -11.71 -47.73
CA LEU A 20 -19.68 -12.20 -47.19
C LEU A 20 -18.63 -11.11 -47.05
N CYS A 21 -18.51 -10.21 -48.03
CA CYS A 21 -17.59 -9.08 -47.94
C CYS A 21 -17.93 -8.15 -46.79
N ILE A 22 -19.22 -7.84 -46.58
CA ILE A 22 -19.68 -7.02 -45.45
C ILE A 22 -19.35 -7.70 -44.13
N SER A 23 -19.68 -8.99 -44.00
CA SER A 23 -19.40 -9.77 -42.79
C SER A 23 -17.91 -9.87 -42.49
N MET A 24 -17.05 -9.99 -43.51
CA MET A 24 -15.60 -9.98 -43.33
C MET A 24 -15.10 -8.62 -42.79
N THR A 25 -15.62 -7.53 -43.35
CA THR A 25 -15.25 -6.17 -42.89
C THR A 25 -15.67 -5.92 -41.43
N GLU A 26 -16.87 -6.35 -41.08
CA GLU A 26 -17.35 -6.28 -39.69
C GLU A 26 -16.49 -7.13 -38.73
N LYS A 27 -16.13 -8.35 -39.15
CA LYS A 27 -15.26 -9.23 -38.39
C LYS A 27 -13.89 -8.59 -38.17
N ASP A 28 -13.30 -8.00 -39.20
CA ASP A 28 -11.98 -7.37 -39.10
C ASP A 28 -12.02 -6.18 -38.10
N HIS A 29 -13.08 -5.37 -38.18
CA HIS A 29 -13.29 -4.26 -37.24
C HIS A 29 -13.47 -4.74 -35.79
N LEU A 30 -14.28 -5.78 -35.58
CA LEU A 30 -14.45 -6.38 -34.26
C LEU A 30 -13.16 -6.99 -33.71
N GLN A 31 -12.33 -7.55 -34.60
CA GLN A 31 -11.02 -8.08 -34.21
C GLN A 31 -10.09 -6.96 -33.76
N GLU A 32 -10.05 -5.82 -34.48
CA GLU A 32 -9.27 -4.66 -34.09
C GLU A 32 -9.72 -4.08 -32.73
N GLU A 33 -11.03 -4.01 -32.49
CA GLU A 33 -11.57 -3.58 -31.19
C GLU A 33 -11.18 -4.54 -30.06
N LEU A 34 -11.25 -5.84 -30.31
CA LEU A 34 -10.89 -6.87 -29.34
C LEU A 34 -9.39 -6.83 -28.99
N ASP A 35 -8.56 -6.64 -29.98
CA ASP A 35 -7.11 -6.50 -29.82
C ASP A 35 -6.76 -5.22 -29.02
N ALA A 36 -7.44 -4.12 -29.31
CA ALA A 36 -7.28 -2.86 -28.56
C ALA A 36 -7.72 -3.00 -27.11
N LEU A 37 -8.84 -3.66 -26.83
CA LEU A 37 -9.34 -3.92 -25.48
C LEU A 37 -8.42 -4.87 -24.71
N SER A 38 -7.90 -5.90 -25.39
CA SER A 38 -6.93 -6.83 -24.78
C SER A 38 -5.66 -6.10 -24.38
N MET A 39 -5.09 -5.29 -25.28
CA MET A 39 -3.90 -4.47 -24.99
C MET A 39 -4.13 -3.49 -23.84
N ALA A 40 -5.31 -2.84 -23.80
CA ALA A 40 -5.68 -1.95 -22.71
C ALA A 40 -5.75 -2.71 -21.37
N GLY A 41 -6.38 -3.87 -21.36
CA GLY A 41 -6.49 -4.74 -20.18
C GLY A 41 -5.11 -5.17 -19.65
N GLU A 42 -4.24 -5.67 -20.53
CA GLU A 42 -2.87 -6.05 -20.17
C GLU A 42 -2.06 -4.87 -19.64
N THR A 43 -2.21 -3.70 -20.24
CA THR A 43 -1.55 -2.47 -19.79
C THR A 43 -2.00 -2.07 -18.40
N ILE A 44 -3.31 -2.06 -18.14
CA ILE A 44 -3.87 -1.74 -16.81
C ILE A 44 -3.39 -2.73 -15.76
N GLN A 45 -3.38 -4.02 -16.09
CA GLN A 45 -2.90 -5.06 -15.17
C GLN A 45 -1.41 -4.89 -14.86
N SER A 46 -0.59 -4.65 -15.86
CA SER A 46 0.85 -4.39 -15.70
C SER A 46 1.11 -3.16 -14.84
N LEU A 47 0.39 -2.04 -15.09
CA LEU A 47 0.50 -0.83 -14.29
C LEU A 47 0.05 -1.06 -12.84
N SER A 48 -1.01 -1.83 -12.62
CA SER A 48 -1.49 -2.16 -11.27
C SER A 48 -0.42 -2.92 -10.47
N VAL A 49 0.19 -3.93 -11.06
CA VAL A 49 1.30 -4.68 -10.42
C VAL A 49 2.49 -3.79 -10.13
N GLN A 50 2.87 -2.93 -11.06
CA GLN A 50 3.98 -1.98 -10.84
C GLN A 50 3.67 -0.98 -9.71
N MET A 51 2.46 -0.47 -9.64
CA MET A 51 2.04 0.44 -8.58
C MET A 51 2.05 -0.25 -7.21
N GLN A 52 1.52 -1.48 -7.12
CA GLN A 52 1.55 -2.25 -5.88
C GLN A 52 2.98 -2.51 -5.39
N SER A 53 3.90 -2.89 -6.28
CA SER A 53 5.31 -3.09 -5.95
C SER A 53 5.95 -1.80 -5.43
N ARG A 54 5.76 -0.67 -6.12
CA ARG A 54 6.33 0.63 -5.69
C ARG A 54 5.81 1.10 -4.34
N ILE A 55 4.51 0.93 -4.08
CA ILE A 55 3.91 1.28 -2.78
C ILE A 55 4.48 0.37 -1.70
N GLY A 56 4.57 -0.94 -1.95
CA GLY A 56 5.14 -1.92 -1.03
C GLY A 56 6.58 -1.60 -0.66
N ASP A 57 7.43 -1.27 -1.64
CA ASP A 57 8.83 -0.96 -1.39
C ASP A 57 9.00 0.36 -0.60
N ARG A 58 8.21 1.39 -0.91
CA ARG A 58 8.19 2.64 -0.14
C ARG A 58 7.72 2.41 1.28
N LEU A 59 6.70 1.60 1.47
CA LEU A 59 6.17 1.25 2.79
C LEU A 59 7.22 0.52 3.63
N LYS A 60 7.88 -0.49 3.08
CA LYS A 60 8.99 -1.22 3.72
C LYS A 60 10.13 -0.29 4.12
N GLN A 61 10.51 0.62 3.22
CA GLN A 61 11.59 1.57 3.47
C GLN A 61 11.26 2.55 4.61
N GLN A 62 10.06 3.14 4.58
CA GLN A 62 9.64 4.08 5.63
C GLN A 62 9.44 3.35 6.98
N MET A 63 8.83 2.16 6.95
CA MET A 63 8.68 1.34 8.14
C MET A 63 10.03 0.97 8.76
N SER A 64 11.01 0.57 7.94
CA SER A 64 12.37 0.26 8.39
C SER A 64 13.04 1.46 9.05
N LYS A 65 12.94 2.63 8.43
CA LYS A 65 13.51 3.88 8.97
C LYS A 65 12.88 4.23 10.32
N THR A 66 11.56 4.20 10.42
CA THR A 66 10.84 4.51 11.65
C THR A 66 11.17 3.49 12.74
N LEU A 67 11.09 2.19 12.45
CA LEU A 67 11.37 1.15 13.44
C LEU A 67 12.82 1.19 13.93
N SER A 68 13.78 1.41 13.05
CA SER A 68 15.19 1.58 13.41
C SER A 68 15.38 2.73 14.38
N SER A 69 14.71 3.87 14.15
CA SER A 69 14.75 5.01 15.07
C SER A 69 14.12 4.68 16.43
N LEU A 70 12.95 4.01 16.44
CA LEU A 70 12.24 3.64 17.67
C LEU A 70 12.97 2.59 18.51
N THR A 71 13.87 1.83 17.91
CA THR A 71 14.59 0.72 18.57
C THR A 71 16.08 0.99 18.70
N ASN A 72 16.50 2.23 18.53
CA ASN A 72 17.91 2.67 18.62
C ASN A 72 18.83 1.81 17.74
N GLY A 73 18.39 1.52 16.52
CA GLY A 73 19.15 0.74 15.55
C GLY A 73 19.17 -0.77 15.79
N ARG A 74 18.37 -1.30 16.72
CA ARG A 74 18.31 -2.75 16.96
C ARG A 74 17.74 -3.50 15.76
N TYR A 75 16.69 -2.98 15.15
CA TYR A 75 16.07 -3.52 13.92
C TYR A 75 16.33 -2.56 12.77
N LEU A 76 17.18 -2.99 11.84
CA LEU A 76 17.69 -2.13 10.77
C LEU A 76 16.78 -2.14 9.56
N GLN A 77 16.12 -3.26 9.28
CA GLN A 77 15.31 -3.43 8.11
C GLN A 77 14.08 -4.28 8.40
N VAL A 78 12.98 -3.91 7.76
CA VAL A 78 11.73 -4.67 7.77
C VAL A 78 11.58 -5.37 6.42
N ASN A 79 11.29 -6.65 6.44
CA ASN A 79 10.83 -7.40 5.27
C ASN A 79 9.33 -7.67 5.38
N MET A 80 8.65 -7.63 4.25
CA MET A 80 7.22 -7.94 4.16
C MET A 80 7.01 -8.80 2.93
N ASP A 81 6.42 -9.99 3.10
CA ASP A 81 6.11 -10.89 2.00
C ASP A 81 4.80 -10.49 1.30
N GLU A 82 4.43 -11.23 0.26
CA GLU A 82 3.19 -11.03 -0.52
C GLU A 82 1.92 -11.23 0.32
N ASN A 83 2.02 -11.96 1.44
CA ASN A 83 0.94 -12.19 2.39
C ASN A 83 0.94 -11.19 3.55
N LEU A 84 1.71 -10.10 3.44
CA LEU A 84 1.89 -9.07 4.47
C LEU A 84 2.48 -9.59 5.79
N ARG A 85 3.18 -10.73 5.76
CA ARG A 85 3.91 -11.20 6.93
C ARG A 85 5.17 -10.37 7.11
N ILE A 86 5.33 -9.86 8.32
CA ILE A 86 6.42 -8.97 8.67
C ILE A 86 7.56 -9.78 9.31
N GLY A 87 8.77 -9.52 8.85
CA GLY A 87 9.99 -10.00 9.48
C GLY A 87 10.96 -8.84 9.70
N LEU A 88 11.74 -8.95 10.74
CA LEU A 88 12.67 -7.91 11.19
C LEU A 88 14.11 -8.39 11.01
N HIS A 89 14.98 -7.53 10.51
CA HIS A 89 16.40 -7.80 10.41
C HIS A 89 17.15 -7.02 11.48
N THR A 90 17.91 -7.74 12.29
CA THR A 90 18.98 -7.18 13.12
C THR A 90 20.27 -7.08 12.29
N ALA A 91 21.39 -6.72 12.89
CA ALA A 91 22.69 -6.76 12.23
C ALA A 91 23.10 -8.19 11.82
N ASP A 92 22.68 -9.19 12.58
CA ASP A 92 23.20 -10.56 12.51
C ASP A 92 22.18 -11.57 11.95
N GLU A 93 20.87 -11.32 12.14
CA GLU A 93 19.84 -12.33 11.83
C GLU A 93 18.50 -11.73 11.38
N TYR A 94 17.71 -12.59 10.73
CA TYR A 94 16.31 -12.36 10.43
C TYR A 94 15.43 -12.97 11.52
N VAL A 95 14.50 -12.19 12.06
CA VAL A 95 13.58 -12.59 13.10
C VAL A 95 12.15 -12.39 12.65
N PRO A 96 11.34 -13.45 12.53
CA PRO A 96 9.91 -13.32 12.29
C PRO A 96 9.23 -12.49 13.39
N LEU A 97 8.22 -11.69 13.03
CA LEU A 97 7.53 -10.81 13.99
C LEU A 97 6.90 -11.58 15.16
N GLU A 98 6.49 -12.83 14.93
CA GLU A 98 5.88 -13.71 15.92
C GLU A 98 6.88 -14.15 17.03
N GLN A 99 8.18 -14.01 16.77
CA GLN A 99 9.23 -14.44 17.71
C GLN A 99 9.80 -13.31 18.55
N VAL A 100 9.35 -12.07 18.34
CA VAL A 100 9.80 -10.93 19.16
C VAL A 100 8.83 -10.64 20.32
N SER A 101 9.26 -9.81 21.25
CA SER A 101 8.42 -9.39 22.38
C SER A 101 7.20 -8.62 21.93
N ARG A 102 6.11 -8.67 22.72
CA ARG A 102 4.88 -7.94 22.41
C ARG A 102 5.13 -6.43 22.24
N GLY A 103 5.95 -5.81 23.06
CA GLY A 103 6.30 -4.41 22.90
C GLY A 103 7.03 -4.12 21.57
N THR A 104 7.82 -5.05 21.06
CA THR A 104 8.44 -4.92 19.73
C THR A 104 7.41 -5.09 18.62
N ILE A 105 6.45 -6.00 18.78
CA ILE A 105 5.33 -6.16 17.83
C ILE A 105 4.55 -4.85 17.72
N GLU A 106 4.22 -4.25 18.86
CA GLU A 106 3.48 -2.97 18.88
C GLU A 106 4.30 -1.82 18.25
N GLN A 107 5.62 -1.77 18.47
CA GLN A 107 6.49 -0.81 17.79
C GLN A 107 6.54 -1.03 16.28
N ALA A 108 6.54 -2.28 15.83
CA ALA A 108 6.50 -2.60 14.39
C ALA A 108 5.18 -2.16 13.76
N TYR A 109 4.04 -2.42 14.42
CA TYR A 109 2.73 -1.94 13.94
C TYR A 109 2.59 -0.42 14.00
N PHE A 110 3.17 0.22 15.01
CA PHE A 110 3.25 1.68 15.08
C PHE A 110 4.05 2.22 13.88
N ALA A 111 5.23 1.66 13.62
CA ALA A 111 6.06 2.04 12.47
C ALA A 111 5.34 1.82 11.13
N LEU A 112 4.56 0.73 11.00
CA LEU A 112 3.75 0.47 9.81
C LEU A 112 2.67 1.55 9.61
N ARG A 113 1.96 1.94 10.68
CA ARG A 113 0.95 3.01 10.59
C ARG A 113 1.56 4.34 10.17
N MET A 114 2.70 4.72 10.75
CA MET A 114 3.40 5.95 10.39
C MET A 114 3.88 5.90 8.94
N ALA A 115 4.46 4.78 8.50
CA ALA A 115 4.89 4.57 7.14
C ALA A 115 3.72 4.62 6.14
N ALA A 116 2.57 4.04 6.50
CA ALA A 116 1.36 4.09 5.67
C ALA A 116 0.84 5.53 5.50
N MET A 117 0.83 6.33 6.58
CA MET A 117 0.49 7.75 6.51
C MET A 117 1.42 8.49 5.54
N ASP A 118 2.74 8.31 5.67
CA ASP A 118 3.73 9.00 4.84
C ASP A 118 3.64 8.59 3.35
N VAL A 119 3.29 7.33 3.08
CA VAL A 119 3.16 6.83 1.70
C VAL A 119 1.85 7.24 1.05
N LEU A 120 0.75 7.24 1.81
CA LEU A 120 -0.59 7.51 1.28
C LEU A 120 -0.92 9.00 1.21
N CYS A 121 -0.46 9.78 2.20
CA CYS A 121 -0.78 11.20 2.29
C CYS A 121 0.27 12.10 1.61
N GLY A 122 1.43 11.56 1.23
CA GLY A 122 2.47 12.29 0.53
C GLY A 122 3.00 13.47 1.36
N GLU A 123 2.83 14.69 0.87
CA GLU A 123 3.28 15.91 1.53
C GLU A 123 2.25 16.50 2.51
N GLU A 124 1.05 15.90 2.60
CA GLU A 124 0.02 16.37 3.52
C GLU A 124 0.32 15.87 4.94
N GLU A 125 0.47 16.81 5.88
CA GLU A 125 0.67 16.51 7.29
C GLU A 125 -0.67 16.29 7.99
N LEU A 126 -1.00 15.02 8.24
CA LEU A 126 -2.20 14.66 9.00
C LEU A 126 -1.92 14.59 10.50
N PRO A 127 -2.90 14.95 11.36
CA PRO A 127 -2.76 14.74 12.78
C PRO A 127 -2.71 13.25 13.14
N VAL A 128 -1.80 12.87 14.03
CA VAL A 128 -1.71 11.51 14.56
C VAL A 128 -2.62 11.41 15.78
N ILE A 129 -3.59 10.51 15.71
CA ILE A 129 -4.51 10.23 16.83
C ILE A 129 -4.15 8.88 17.44
N LEU A 130 -3.82 8.88 18.73
CA LEU A 130 -3.41 7.72 19.50
C LEU A 130 -4.34 7.56 20.69
N ASP A 131 -4.97 6.40 20.82
CA ASP A 131 -5.86 6.06 21.92
C ASP A 131 -5.31 4.83 22.64
N GLU A 132 -4.90 4.98 23.91
CA GLU A 132 -4.26 3.94 24.77
C GLU A 132 -3.16 3.13 24.03
N SER A 133 -2.46 3.77 23.09
CA SER A 133 -1.61 3.07 22.11
C SER A 133 -0.32 2.50 22.69
N PHE A 134 0.05 2.86 23.90
CA PHE A 134 1.34 2.48 24.52
C PHE A 134 1.20 1.48 25.67
N ALA A 135 0.07 0.83 25.83
CA ALA A 135 -0.23 -0.06 26.95
C ALA A 135 0.82 -1.18 27.16
N PHE A 136 1.47 -1.65 26.11
CA PHE A 136 2.46 -2.72 26.14
C PHE A 136 3.93 -2.23 26.07
N TYR A 137 4.14 -0.92 26.17
CA TYR A 137 5.48 -0.34 26.13
C TYR A 137 6.08 -0.31 27.55
N ASP A 138 7.36 -0.63 27.65
CA ASP A 138 8.16 -0.25 28.80
C ASP A 138 8.53 1.25 28.76
N GLU A 139 9.13 1.77 29.84
CA GLU A 139 9.48 3.18 29.92
C GLU A 139 10.40 3.66 28.80
N ASN A 140 11.40 2.84 28.44
CA ASN A 140 12.37 3.22 27.40
C ASN A 140 11.69 3.32 26.04
N ARG A 141 10.87 2.30 25.66
CA ARG A 141 10.11 2.34 24.41
C ARG A 141 9.14 3.50 24.37
N LEU A 142 8.48 3.79 25.48
CA LEU A 142 7.56 4.93 25.58
C LEU A 142 8.29 6.23 25.31
N LYS A 143 9.40 6.48 26.01
CA LYS A 143 10.19 7.71 25.85
C LYS A 143 10.72 7.87 24.43
N GLU A 144 11.31 6.83 23.84
CA GLU A 144 11.79 6.86 22.46
C GLU A 144 10.67 7.14 21.45
N THR A 145 9.50 6.55 21.65
CA THR A 145 8.37 6.77 20.74
C THR A 145 7.77 8.16 20.88
N LEU A 146 7.61 8.68 22.11
CA LEU A 146 7.14 10.05 22.35
C LEU A 146 8.12 11.09 21.80
N LYS A 147 9.42 10.86 21.97
CA LYS A 147 10.47 11.69 21.39
C LYS A 147 10.38 11.70 19.87
N TRP A 148 10.31 10.51 19.27
CA TRP A 148 10.17 10.38 17.82
C TRP A 148 8.94 11.11 17.27
N LEU A 149 7.79 11.00 17.98
CA LEU A 149 6.56 11.70 17.60
C LEU A 149 6.76 13.22 17.65
N ALA A 150 7.37 13.74 18.70
CA ALA A 150 7.62 15.17 18.86
C ALA A 150 8.57 15.72 17.79
N GLU A 151 9.53 14.92 17.32
CA GLU A 151 10.50 15.32 16.28
C GLU A 151 9.99 15.17 14.86
N ASN A 152 9.03 14.25 14.62
CA ASN A 152 8.62 13.86 13.26
C ASN A 152 7.16 14.16 12.93
N ARG A 153 6.38 14.69 13.86
CA ARG A 153 4.94 14.98 13.63
C ARG A 153 4.58 16.37 14.17
N THR A 154 3.87 17.12 13.36
CA THR A 154 3.45 18.50 13.72
C THR A 154 2.30 18.50 14.71
N GLN A 155 1.39 17.54 14.64
CA GLN A 155 0.24 17.45 15.53
C GLN A 155 -0.01 16.01 15.99
N VAL A 156 0.00 15.82 17.31
CA VAL A 156 -0.29 14.51 17.94
C VAL A 156 -1.39 14.72 18.98
N LEU A 157 -2.43 13.91 18.90
CA LEU A 157 -3.51 13.83 19.89
C LEU A 157 -3.39 12.48 20.60
N LEU A 158 -2.96 12.50 21.84
CA LEU A 158 -2.78 11.30 22.66
C LEU A 158 -3.89 11.24 23.72
N PHE A 159 -4.75 10.23 23.62
CA PHE A 159 -5.75 9.90 24.62
C PHE A 159 -5.23 8.77 25.50
N THR A 160 -5.19 9.01 26.81
CA THR A 160 -4.72 8.02 27.76
C THR A 160 -5.34 8.22 29.14
N CYS A 161 -5.60 7.14 29.86
CA CYS A 161 -5.93 7.17 31.28
C CYS A 161 -4.70 7.01 32.19
N GLN A 162 -3.49 6.81 31.62
CA GLN A 162 -2.28 6.56 32.37
C GLN A 162 -1.48 7.84 32.57
N LYS A 163 -0.85 7.96 33.75
CA LYS A 163 -0.01 9.12 34.09
C LYS A 163 1.39 9.07 33.50
N ARG A 164 1.86 7.88 33.17
CA ARG A 164 3.25 7.64 32.72
C ARG A 164 3.60 8.36 31.42
N GLU A 165 2.63 8.57 30.52
CA GLU A 165 2.84 9.33 29.29
C GLU A 165 3.08 10.81 29.59
N GLU A 166 2.30 11.37 30.51
CA GLU A 166 2.48 12.74 31.00
C GLU A 166 3.82 12.92 31.73
N GLU A 167 4.17 11.98 32.60
CA GLU A 167 5.42 11.97 33.34
C GLU A 167 6.62 11.90 32.37
N ALA A 168 6.58 11.01 31.40
CA ALA A 168 7.62 10.87 30.38
C ALA A 168 7.81 12.15 29.54
N LEU A 169 6.72 12.76 29.08
CA LEU A 169 6.78 14.04 28.34
C LEU A 169 7.39 15.15 29.17
N SER A 170 7.01 15.23 30.46
CA SER A 170 7.51 16.24 31.41
C SER A 170 8.99 16.05 31.71
N GLU A 171 9.44 14.81 31.93
CA GLU A 171 10.86 14.47 32.18
C GLU A 171 11.74 14.80 30.98
N MET A 172 11.25 14.58 29.76
CA MET A 172 11.97 14.89 28.53
C MET A 172 11.89 16.37 28.12
N GLY A 173 11.08 17.18 28.81
CA GLY A 173 10.87 18.59 28.47
C GLY A 173 10.13 18.79 27.13
N ILE A 174 9.36 17.81 26.69
CA ILE A 174 8.58 17.89 25.46
C ILE A 174 7.31 18.71 25.77
N PRO A 175 7.05 19.82 25.05
CA PRO A 175 5.89 20.66 25.29
C PRO A 175 4.59 19.94 24.91
N TYR A 176 3.59 19.99 25.76
CA TYR A 176 2.26 19.45 25.50
C TYR A 176 1.17 20.30 26.14
N ARG A 177 -0.06 20.15 25.63
CA ARG A 177 -1.27 20.73 26.23
C ARG A 177 -2.14 19.62 26.80
N LYS A 178 -2.35 19.66 28.12
CA LYS A 178 -3.25 18.72 28.80
C LYS A 178 -4.69 19.20 28.75
N ILE A 179 -5.58 18.28 28.38
CA ILE A 179 -7.03 18.45 28.43
C ILE A 179 -7.58 17.30 29.27
N VAL A 180 -8.37 17.61 30.28
CA VAL A 180 -9.04 16.60 31.11
C VAL A 180 -10.49 16.53 30.64
N LEU A 181 -10.93 15.33 30.26
CA LEU A 181 -12.29 15.05 29.80
C LEU A 181 -13.16 14.61 30.97
#